data_a1b99e6502766894b47bf064f583cdd1
#
_entry.id   a1b99e6502766894b47bf064f583cdd1
#
_cell.length_a   1.000
_cell.length_b   1.000
_cell.length_c   1.000
_cell.angle_alpha   90.00
_cell.angle_beta   90.00
_cell.angle_gamma   90.00
#
_symmetry.space_group_name_H-M   'P 1'
#
loop_
_entity.id
_entity.type
_entity.pdbx_description
1 polymer ?
#
loop_
_entity_poly.entity_id
_entity_poly.type
_entity_poly.pdbx_seq_one_letter_code
_entity_poly.pdbx_strand_id
1 'polypeptide(L)'
;LNHTQFGTEEYDRILHELLGDNLGEGSNIAAPLNGACVSSMKIGRNVFINTNLLAMARGGITIEDDVRIAANVQLISNNHDPYDLPVLLCKPVHIKASAWIGAGATILPGVCVGRHAVVGAGSVVTKDVPDYAVVVGNPARVVKMLDRERFPEEI
;
A
#
# COMPACT_ATOMS: atom_id res chain seq x y z
N LEU A 1 10.06 -16.30 2.93
CA LEU A 1 10.09 -14.94 3.45
C LEU A 1 9.63 -14.87 4.91
N ASN A 2 8.40 -15.29 5.21
CA ASN A 2 7.79 -15.12 6.54
C ASN A 2 8.47 -15.89 7.70
N HIS A 3 9.38 -16.80 7.39
CA HIS A 3 10.16 -17.59 8.36
C HIS A 3 11.66 -17.26 8.32
N THR A 4 12.05 -16.22 7.57
CA THR A 4 13.44 -15.79 7.42
C THR A 4 13.64 -14.46 8.16
N GLN A 5 14.79 -14.30 8.78
CA GLN A 5 15.09 -13.08 9.55
C GLN A 5 15.21 -11.87 8.60
N PHE A 6 14.43 -10.83 8.87
CA PHE A 6 14.48 -9.57 8.16
C PHE A 6 15.88 -8.93 8.18
N GLY A 7 16.31 -8.39 7.02
CA GLY A 7 17.59 -7.71 6.89
C GLY A 7 18.79 -8.64 6.73
N THR A 8 18.58 -9.91 6.39
CA THR A 8 19.63 -10.85 6.00
C THR A 8 19.69 -10.98 4.48
N GLU A 9 20.86 -11.36 3.93
CA GLU A 9 21.01 -11.64 2.49
C GLU A 9 20.03 -12.70 1.98
N GLU A 10 19.73 -13.71 2.81
CA GLU A 10 18.73 -14.73 2.48
C GLU A 10 17.35 -14.14 2.37
N TYR A 11 16.97 -13.22 3.27
CA TYR A 11 15.70 -12.50 3.23
C TYR A 11 15.56 -11.70 1.93
N ASP A 12 16.57 -10.93 1.60
CA ASP A 12 16.60 -10.09 0.41
C ASP A 12 16.50 -10.93 -0.87
N ARG A 13 17.22 -12.06 -0.93
CA ARG A 13 17.15 -13.01 -2.04
C ARG A 13 15.72 -13.56 -2.22
N ILE A 14 15.08 -14.00 -1.14
CA ILE A 14 13.70 -14.54 -1.19
C ILE A 14 12.71 -13.45 -1.60
N LEU A 15 12.88 -12.22 -1.13
CA LEU A 15 12.02 -11.10 -1.50
C LEU A 15 12.15 -10.78 -3.00
N HIS A 16 13.37 -10.78 -3.53
CA HIS A 16 13.61 -10.61 -4.96
C HIS A 16 13.09 -11.79 -5.81
N GLU A 17 13.20 -13.02 -5.32
CA GLU A 17 12.60 -14.19 -6.00
C GLU A 17 11.07 -14.08 -6.06
N LEU A 18 10.44 -13.54 -5.02
CA LEU A 18 8.98 -13.39 -4.94
C LEU A 18 8.45 -12.32 -5.88
N LEU A 19 9.11 -11.16 -5.95
CA LEU A 19 8.60 -9.96 -6.63
C LEU A 19 9.32 -9.67 -7.97
N GLY A 20 10.56 -10.14 -8.14
CA GLY A 20 11.35 -9.91 -9.35
C GLY A 20 11.43 -8.45 -9.73
N ASP A 21 11.19 -8.15 -11.00
CA ASP A 21 11.21 -6.79 -11.57
C ASP A 21 10.10 -5.88 -11.03
N ASN A 22 9.15 -6.44 -10.27
CA ASN A 22 8.11 -5.66 -9.61
C ASN A 22 8.56 -4.98 -8.32
N LEU A 23 9.77 -5.22 -7.84
CA LEU A 23 10.35 -4.56 -6.66
C LEU A 23 11.40 -3.53 -7.10
N GLY A 24 11.09 -2.26 -6.93
CA GLY A 24 12.01 -1.17 -7.25
C GLY A 24 13.24 -1.14 -6.32
N GLU A 25 14.32 -0.55 -6.83
CA GLU A 25 15.59 -0.43 -6.11
C GLU A 25 15.41 0.29 -4.76
N GLY A 26 16.09 -0.19 -3.73
CA GLY A 26 16.04 0.38 -2.38
C GLY A 26 14.75 0.12 -1.62
N SER A 27 13.83 -0.66 -2.20
CA SER A 27 12.55 -0.99 -1.56
C SER A 27 12.65 -2.25 -0.72
N ASN A 28 11.91 -2.28 0.37
CA ASN A 28 11.87 -3.42 1.29
C ASN A 28 10.50 -3.62 1.94
N ILE A 29 10.21 -4.88 2.28
CA ILE A 29 8.98 -5.29 2.94
C ILE A 29 9.35 -6.12 4.17
N ALA A 30 8.99 -5.66 5.36
CA ALA A 30 9.20 -6.43 6.57
C ALA A 30 8.17 -7.56 6.71
N ALA A 31 8.63 -8.76 7.04
CA ALA A 31 7.75 -9.91 7.28
C ALA A 31 6.92 -9.75 8.57
N PRO A 32 5.79 -10.47 8.69
CA PRO A 32 5.18 -11.28 7.65
C PRO A 32 4.48 -10.47 6.56
N LEU A 33 4.55 -10.97 5.33
CA LEU A 33 3.73 -10.51 4.20
C LEU A 33 2.68 -11.57 3.93
N ASN A 34 1.42 -11.19 3.96
CA ASN A 34 0.28 -12.08 3.81
C ASN A 34 -0.65 -11.61 2.68
N GLY A 35 -1.39 -12.52 2.09
CA GLY A 35 -2.40 -12.18 1.10
C GLY A 35 -2.48 -13.13 -0.07
N ALA A 36 -3.06 -12.66 -1.15
CA ALA A 36 -3.23 -13.40 -2.40
C ALA A 36 -2.63 -12.63 -3.57
N CYS A 37 -1.96 -13.34 -4.48
CA CYS A 37 -1.33 -12.76 -5.67
C CYS A 37 -0.28 -11.68 -5.35
N VAL A 38 0.39 -11.79 -4.20
CA VAL A 38 1.36 -10.77 -3.73
C VAL A 38 2.53 -10.55 -4.71
N SER A 39 2.91 -11.58 -5.47
CA SER A 39 3.95 -11.49 -6.50
C SER A 39 3.59 -10.59 -7.69
N SER A 40 2.31 -10.23 -7.84
CA SER A 40 1.83 -9.32 -8.89
C SER A 40 1.80 -7.86 -8.47
N MET A 41 2.11 -7.54 -7.21
CA MET A 41 2.22 -6.15 -6.78
C MET A 41 3.35 -5.44 -7.52
N LYS A 42 3.11 -4.20 -7.91
CA LYS A 42 4.13 -3.32 -8.48
C LYS A 42 4.57 -2.32 -7.44
N ILE A 43 5.85 -2.36 -7.09
CA ILE A 43 6.42 -1.55 -6.02
C ILE A 43 7.56 -0.72 -6.60
N GLY A 44 7.43 0.59 -6.50
CA GLY A 44 8.42 1.55 -6.97
C GLY A 44 9.72 1.51 -6.16
N ARG A 45 10.54 2.54 -6.31
CA ARG A 45 11.84 2.67 -5.66
C ARG A 45 11.70 3.27 -4.27
N ASN A 46 12.65 2.92 -3.38
CA ASN A 46 12.74 3.48 -2.03
C ASN A 46 11.44 3.37 -1.22
N VAL A 47 10.65 2.32 -1.45
CA VAL A 47 9.42 2.03 -0.70
C VAL A 47 9.77 1.21 0.54
N PHE A 48 9.21 1.59 1.69
CA PHE A 48 9.30 0.76 2.88
C PHE A 48 7.91 0.34 3.35
N ILE A 49 7.71 -0.98 3.45
CA ILE A 49 6.48 -1.59 3.96
C ILE A 49 6.84 -2.30 5.25
N ASN A 50 6.22 -1.85 6.34
CA ASN A 50 6.42 -2.42 7.66
C ASN A 50 5.69 -3.77 7.82
N THR A 51 5.93 -4.42 8.94
CA THR A 51 5.47 -5.78 9.23
C THR A 51 3.95 -5.97 9.12
N ASN A 52 3.57 -7.18 8.77
CA ASN A 52 2.19 -7.66 8.76
C ASN A 52 1.28 -6.93 7.75
N LEU A 53 1.80 -6.63 6.55
CA LEU A 53 0.95 -6.21 5.44
C LEU A 53 0.02 -7.36 5.04
N LEU A 54 -1.27 -7.08 4.88
CA LEU A 54 -2.21 -7.92 4.16
C LEU A 54 -2.45 -7.32 2.77
N ALA A 55 -2.03 -8.02 1.71
CA ALA A 55 -2.19 -7.57 0.33
C ALA A 55 -3.07 -8.54 -0.46
N MET A 56 -4.33 -8.19 -0.68
CA MET A 56 -5.23 -8.93 -1.56
C MET A 56 -5.10 -8.36 -2.98
N ALA A 57 -4.06 -8.80 -3.71
CA ALA A 57 -3.58 -8.14 -4.93
C ALA A 57 -4.21 -8.67 -6.24
N ARG A 58 -5.27 -9.47 -6.17
CA ARG A 58 -5.89 -10.06 -7.36
C ARG A 58 -6.41 -9.01 -8.37
N GLY A 59 -6.87 -7.86 -7.90
CA GLY A 59 -7.32 -6.74 -8.74
C GLY A 59 -6.21 -5.78 -9.14
N GLY A 60 -4.97 -6.02 -8.69
CA GLY A 60 -3.81 -5.18 -8.89
C GLY A 60 -3.56 -4.22 -7.72
N ILE A 61 -2.28 -4.14 -7.31
CA ILE A 61 -1.80 -3.16 -6.33
C ILE A 61 -0.56 -2.52 -6.91
N THR A 62 -0.58 -1.19 -7.05
CA THR A 62 0.57 -0.40 -7.48
C THR A 62 0.95 0.59 -6.38
N ILE A 63 2.21 0.57 -5.99
CA ILE A 63 2.81 1.46 -4.99
C ILE A 63 3.94 2.19 -5.69
N GLU A 64 3.85 3.51 -5.80
CA GLU A 64 4.87 4.33 -6.44
C GLU A 64 6.07 4.57 -5.52
N ASP A 65 7.05 5.35 -6.02
CA ASP A 65 8.31 5.64 -5.34
C ASP A 65 8.11 6.34 -3.98
N ASP A 66 9.03 6.16 -3.07
CA ASP A 66 9.14 6.85 -1.77
C ASP A 66 7.98 6.65 -0.80
N VAL A 67 7.07 5.72 -1.07
CA VAL A 67 5.93 5.44 -0.20
C VAL A 67 6.39 4.78 1.11
N ARG A 68 5.71 5.14 2.21
CA ARG A 68 5.88 4.51 3.53
C ARG A 68 4.57 3.88 3.97
N ILE A 69 4.59 2.59 4.25
CA ILE A 69 3.44 1.84 4.76
C ILE A 69 3.79 1.30 6.15
N ALA A 70 3.01 1.71 7.13
CA ALA A 70 3.19 1.28 8.51
C ALA A 70 2.69 -0.17 8.74
N ALA A 71 2.88 -0.68 9.94
CA ALA A 71 2.51 -2.05 10.29
C ALA A 71 0.99 -2.29 10.26
N ASN A 72 0.60 -3.53 10.00
CA ASN A 72 -0.80 -4.01 10.02
C ASN A 72 -1.72 -3.32 9.01
N VAL A 73 -1.20 -2.78 7.92
CA VAL A 73 -2.00 -2.18 6.85
C VAL A 73 -2.64 -3.27 6.00
N GLN A 74 -3.82 -2.99 5.47
CA GLN A 74 -4.54 -3.86 4.54
C GLN A 74 -4.75 -3.11 3.21
N LEU A 75 -4.26 -3.70 2.12
CA LEU A 75 -4.49 -3.24 0.75
C LEU A 75 -5.39 -4.26 0.05
N ILE A 76 -6.62 -3.90 -0.22
CA ILE A 76 -7.66 -4.81 -0.71
C ILE A 76 -8.07 -4.39 -2.13
N SER A 77 -7.77 -5.21 -3.12
CA SER A 77 -8.12 -4.93 -4.53
C SER A 77 -9.27 -5.79 -5.07
N ASN A 78 -9.94 -6.54 -4.20
CA ASN A 78 -11.07 -7.38 -4.58
C ASN A 78 -12.12 -7.45 -3.49
N ASN A 79 -13.39 -7.59 -3.92
CA ASN A 79 -14.54 -7.89 -3.09
C ASN A 79 -15.30 -9.09 -3.68
N HIS A 80 -16.24 -9.63 -2.92
CA HIS A 80 -17.25 -10.52 -3.45
C HIS A 80 -18.46 -9.72 -3.93
N ASP A 81 -19.14 -10.20 -4.97
CA ASP A 81 -20.46 -9.68 -5.35
C ASP A 81 -21.46 -10.06 -4.24
N PRO A 82 -22.14 -9.09 -3.61
CA PRO A 82 -23.08 -9.40 -2.52
C PRO A 82 -24.30 -10.20 -2.97
N TYR A 83 -24.59 -10.24 -4.27
CA TYR A 83 -25.71 -11.01 -4.84
C TYR A 83 -25.27 -12.37 -5.39
N ASP A 84 -23.97 -12.57 -5.63
CA ASP A 84 -23.36 -13.82 -6.11
C ASP A 84 -21.98 -14.00 -5.49
N LEU A 85 -21.91 -14.47 -4.27
CA LEU A 85 -20.69 -14.55 -3.46
C LEU A 85 -19.50 -15.29 -4.11
N PRO A 86 -19.67 -16.33 -4.95
CA PRO A 86 -18.56 -16.91 -5.72
C PRO A 86 -17.88 -15.94 -6.68
N VAL A 87 -18.57 -14.88 -7.13
CA VAL A 87 -18.02 -13.88 -8.05
C VAL A 87 -17.15 -12.89 -7.32
N LEU A 88 -15.91 -12.70 -7.80
CA LEU A 88 -15.00 -11.67 -7.32
C LEU A 88 -15.08 -10.43 -8.20
N LEU A 89 -15.31 -9.30 -7.54
CA LEU A 89 -15.26 -7.97 -8.14
C LEU A 89 -13.88 -7.36 -7.84
N CYS A 90 -13.05 -7.21 -8.87
CA CYS A 90 -11.69 -6.71 -8.74
C CYS A 90 -11.58 -5.25 -9.20
N LYS A 91 -10.96 -4.40 -8.37
CA LYS A 91 -10.62 -3.01 -8.71
C LYS A 91 -9.24 -2.69 -8.14
N PRO A 92 -8.34 -2.09 -8.94
CA PRO A 92 -6.97 -1.86 -8.51
C PRO A 92 -6.90 -0.87 -7.34
N VAL A 93 -5.88 -1.04 -6.50
CA VAL A 93 -5.46 -0.06 -5.50
C VAL A 93 -4.19 0.62 -6.02
N HIS A 94 -4.14 1.94 -5.93
CA HIS A 94 -2.98 2.72 -6.35
C HIS A 94 -2.55 3.67 -5.23
N ILE A 95 -1.31 3.54 -4.78
CA ILE A 95 -0.69 4.43 -3.79
C ILE A 95 0.36 5.26 -4.54
N LYS A 96 0.10 6.55 -4.68
CA LYS A 96 0.99 7.46 -5.39
C LYS A 96 2.22 7.83 -4.57
N ALA A 97 3.22 8.37 -5.27
CA ALA A 97 4.54 8.66 -4.72
C ALA A 97 4.50 9.48 -3.43
N SER A 98 5.43 9.16 -2.53
CA SER A 98 5.63 9.86 -1.25
C SER A 98 4.41 9.83 -0.30
N ALA A 99 3.41 8.99 -0.55
CA ALA A 99 2.29 8.83 0.37
C ALA A 99 2.72 8.06 1.64
N TRP A 100 2.04 8.35 2.73
CA TRP A 100 2.22 7.66 4.01
C TRP A 100 0.93 7.01 4.48
N ILE A 101 0.96 5.70 4.64
CA ILE A 101 -0.18 4.91 5.13
C ILE A 101 0.07 4.53 6.58
N GLY A 102 -0.76 5.06 7.47
CA GLY A 102 -0.67 4.86 8.92
C GLY A 102 -1.02 3.43 9.36
N ALA A 103 -0.51 3.03 10.52
CA ALA A 103 -0.67 1.68 11.04
C ALA A 103 -2.14 1.24 11.14
N GLY A 104 -2.42 0.00 10.73
CA GLY A 104 -3.76 -0.58 10.80
C GLY A 104 -4.79 0.04 9.84
N ALA A 105 -4.37 0.89 8.91
CA ALA A 105 -5.28 1.44 7.90
C ALA A 105 -5.70 0.37 6.89
N THR A 106 -6.91 0.49 6.36
CA THR A 106 -7.46 -0.35 5.30
C THR A 106 -7.76 0.49 4.08
N ILE A 107 -7.19 0.12 2.93
CA ILE A 107 -7.46 0.74 1.63
C ILE A 107 -8.34 -0.21 0.83
N LEU A 108 -9.53 0.25 0.46
CA LEU A 108 -10.56 -0.58 -0.20
C LEU A 108 -10.37 -0.62 -1.73
N PRO A 109 -11.01 -1.60 -2.41
CA PRO A 109 -10.87 -1.78 -3.85
C PRO A 109 -11.23 -0.53 -4.66
N GLY A 110 -10.39 -0.21 -5.63
CA GLY A 110 -10.57 0.92 -6.54
C GLY A 110 -10.10 2.26 -6.01
N VAL A 111 -9.53 2.31 -4.80
CA VAL A 111 -9.04 3.56 -4.20
C VAL A 111 -7.67 3.94 -4.74
N CYS A 112 -7.53 5.21 -5.12
CA CYS A 112 -6.27 5.88 -5.38
C CYS A 112 -5.91 6.80 -4.20
N VAL A 113 -4.76 6.58 -3.57
CA VAL A 113 -4.20 7.48 -2.55
C VAL A 113 -3.23 8.43 -3.23
N GLY A 114 -3.50 9.72 -3.11
CA GLY A 114 -2.77 10.79 -3.79
C GLY A 114 -1.31 10.94 -3.33
N ARG A 115 -0.54 11.67 -4.14
CA ARG A 115 0.87 12.02 -3.87
C ARG A 115 0.99 12.81 -2.57
N HIS A 116 1.99 12.50 -1.75
CA HIS A 116 2.20 13.09 -0.42
C HIS A 116 0.98 13.03 0.52
N ALA A 117 -0.04 12.24 0.17
CA ALA A 117 -1.18 12.07 1.04
C ALA A 117 -0.81 11.26 2.29
N VAL A 118 -1.52 11.52 3.37
CA VAL A 118 -1.38 10.81 4.64
C VAL A 118 -2.70 10.14 5.00
N VAL A 119 -2.66 8.84 5.18
CA VAL A 119 -3.78 8.09 5.74
C VAL A 119 -3.50 7.84 7.22
N GLY A 120 -4.33 8.38 8.09
CA GLY A 120 -4.18 8.21 9.54
C GLY A 120 -4.34 6.77 9.99
N ALA A 121 -3.70 6.41 11.11
CA ALA A 121 -3.76 5.07 11.67
C ALA A 121 -5.21 4.61 11.92
N GLY A 122 -5.50 3.33 11.64
CA GLY A 122 -6.82 2.73 11.84
C GLY A 122 -7.92 3.23 10.89
N SER A 123 -7.59 4.04 9.90
CA SER A 123 -8.58 4.57 8.95
C SER A 123 -9.03 3.53 7.94
N VAL A 124 -10.29 3.62 7.50
CA VAL A 124 -10.85 2.82 6.40
C VAL A 124 -11.14 3.74 5.21
N VAL A 125 -10.30 3.64 4.18
CA VAL A 125 -10.37 4.50 3.01
C VAL A 125 -11.27 3.87 1.96
N THR A 126 -12.42 4.52 1.72
CA THR A 126 -13.48 4.03 0.83
C THR A 126 -13.58 4.81 -0.48
N LYS A 127 -12.86 5.93 -0.60
CA LYS A 127 -12.83 6.84 -1.77
C LYS A 127 -11.41 7.33 -2.01
N ASP A 128 -11.15 7.82 -3.21
CA ASP A 128 -9.88 8.42 -3.56
C ASP A 128 -9.48 9.53 -2.58
N VAL A 129 -8.19 9.55 -2.27
CA VAL A 129 -7.57 10.56 -1.41
C VAL A 129 -6.85 11.57 -2.30
N PRO A 130 -7.18 12.87 -2.22
CA PRO A 130 -6.48 13.89 -3.01
C PRO A 130 -4.99 13.95 -2.68
N ASP A 131 -4.19 14.43 -3.64
CA ASP A 131 -2.79 14.75 -3.39
C ASP A 131 -2.67 15.73 -2.21
N TYR A 132 -1.68 15.55 -1.35
CA TYR A 132 -1.41 16.36 -0.15
C TYR A 132 -2.52 16.35 0.93
N ALA A 133 -3.53 15.50 0.81
CA ALA A 133 -4.57 15.42 1.81
C ALA A 133 -4.16 14.52 3.00
N VAL A 134 -4.58 14.90 4.19
CA VAL A 134 -4.58 14.04 5.38
C VAL A 134 -6.00 13.55 5.59
N VAL A 135 -6.17 12.23 5.58
CA VAL A 135 -7.47 11.58 5.83
C VAL A 135 -7.41 10.73 7.08
N VAL A 136 -8.49 10.73 7.85
CA VAL A 136 -8.64 9.92 9.06
C VAL A 136 -10.06 9.40 9.22
N GLY A 137 -10.20 8.31 9.94
CA GLY A 137 -11.48 7.78 10.40
C GLY A 137 -12.01 6.61 9.58
N ASN A 138 -13.21 6.17 9.95
CA ASN A 138 -13.96 5.11 9.29
C ASN A 138 -15.43 5.55 9.09
N PRO A 139 -15.86 5.87 7.86
CA PRO A 139 -15.04 5.99 6.66
C PRO A 139 -14.08 7.20 6.75
N ALA A 140 -12.90 7.10 6.13
CA ALA A 140 -11.91 8.17 6.15
C ALA A 140 -12.42 9.44 5.46
N ARG A 141 -12.09 10.59 6.05
CA ARG A 141 -12.44 11.93 5.53
C ARG A 141 -11.23 12.85 5.60
N VAL A 142 -11.15 13.77 4.65
CA VAL A 142 -10.10 14.80 4.65
C VAL A 142 -10.29 15.71 5.88
N VAL A 143 -9.26 15.78 6.70
CA VAL A 143 -9.22 16.65 7.89
C VAL A 143 -8.24 17.81 7.74
N LYS A 144 -7.29 17.70 6.79
CA LYS A 144 -6.26 18.72 6.57
C LYS A 144 -5.71 18.57 5.15
N MET A 145 -5.27 19.69 4.56
CA MET A 145 -4.39 19.71 3.40
C MET A 145 -2.99 20.12 3.85
N LEU A 146 -1.98 19.39 3.36
CA LEU A 146 -0.59 19.73 3.60
C LEU A 146 -0.18 20.90 2.70
N ASP A 147 0.73 21.73 3.21
CA ASP A 147 1.27 22.84 2.45
C ASP A 147 2.24 22.32 1.38
N ARG A 148 1.85 22.49 0.12
CA ARG A 148 2.60 22.01 -1.04
C ARG A 148 3.98 22.69 -1.17
N GLU A 149 4.10 23.92 -0.76
CA GLU A 149 5.37 24.69 -0.84
C GLU A 149 6.48 24.10 0.05
N ARG A 150 6.10 23.24 0.99
CA ARG A 150 7.06 22.55 1.88
C ARG A 150 7.67 21.27 1.26
N PHE A 151 7.30 20.93 0.03
CA PHE A 151 7.84 19.79 -0.73
C PHE A 151 8.65 20.31 -1.93
N PRO A 152 9.94 20.68 -1.73
CA PRO A 152 10.74 21.41 -2.73
C PRO A 152 11.12 20.57 -3.96
N GLU A 153 10.88 19.28 -3.96
CA GLU A 153 11.27 18.37 -5.04
C GLU A 153 10.34 18.44 -6.28
N GLU A 154 9.33 19.27 -6.23
CA GLU A 154 8.31 19.36 -7.28
C GLU A 154 8.31 20.70 -8.05
N ILE A 155 9.40 21.47 -7.94
CA ILE A 155 9.58 22.75 -8.66
C ILE A 155 10.31 22.52 -9.98
#